data_57b33a3d37d8dec5655e580246bbec09
#
_entry.id   57b33a3d37d8dec5655e580246bbec09
#
_cell.length_a   1.000
_cell.length_b   1.000
_cell.length_c   1.000
_cell.angle_alpha   90.00
_cell.angle_beta   90.00
_cell.angle_gamma   90.00
#
_symmetry.space_group_name_H-M   'P 1'
#
loop_
_entity.id
_entity.type
_entity.pdbx_description
1 polymer ?
#
loop_
_entity_poly.entity_id
_entity_poly.type
_entity_poly.pdbx_seq_one_letter_code
_entity_poly.pdbx_strand_id
1 'polypeptide(L)'
;MNSIVAIVGRPNVGKSTFFNRLIQRREAIVDAVSGVTRDRHYGKSDWNGREFSLIDTGGYVKGSDDVFEAEIDKQVVLAIEEADAIIFMVNVEDGVTGMDEDVARLLRKVTKPVFLVVNKVDNGKREEDAVEFYNLGLGDYFTIASINGSGTGDLLDALVKALPEVEPRDEEEEILPRFAVVGRPNAGKSSFINALIGKDRYIVTDIAGTTRDSIDTKYNRFGFDFNLVDTAGIRKKSKVKEDLEFYSVMRSVRAIEHSDVCLIVVDANRGFDGQVQNIFWLAERNRKGIVILVNKWDLVEKDHKTTNEVEKYIRSQMEPFTDVPIVFISALTKQRIYKAIETAVEVYKNRSKKIKTSVLNDTMLPIIENYPPPAYKGKFVKIKYIMQLPTPQPQFAFFCNLPQYVRDPYKRFLENKLREIFDFNGVPVSVYMRKK
;
A
#
# COMPACT_ATOMS: atom_id res chain seq x y z
N MET A 1 -8.16 -8.61 5.46
CA MET A 1 -6.85 -7.96 5.26
C MET A 1 -6.29 -8.47 3.95
N ASN A 2 -5.59 -7.63 3.15
CA ASN A 2 -5.03 -8.12 1.90
C ASN A 2 -3.72 -8.85 2.18
N SER A 3 -3.56 -10.04 1.60
CA SER A 3 -2.31 -10.80 1.67
C SER A 3 -1.25 -10.16 0.76
N ILE A 4 0.01 -10.24 1.15
CA ILE A 4 1.15 -9.73 0.40
C ILE A 4 1.86 -10.89 -0.29
N VAL A 5 2.07 -10.78 -1.60
CA VAL A 5 2.77 -11.76 -2.42
C VAL A 5 4.04 -11.13 -3.00
N ALA A 6 5.19 -11.68 -2.71
CA ALA A 6 6.45 -11.20 -3.24
C ALA A 6 6.89 -12.03 -4.45
N ILE A 7 7.37 -11.36 -5.50
CA ILE A 7 7.95 -11.99 -6.68
C ILE A 7 9.48 -11.86 -6.55
N VAL A 8 10.15 -13.00 -6.41
CA VAL A 8 11.61 -13.08 -6.25
C VAL A 8 12.25 -13.87 -7.39
N GLY A 9 13.54 -13.74 -7.60
CA GLY A 9 14.33 -14.42 -8.61
C GLY A 9 15.41 -13.51 -9.19
N ARG A 10 16.37 -14.09 -9.90
CA ARG A 10 17.47 -13.35 -10.53
C ARG A 10 16.99 -12.31 -11.57
N PRO A 11 17.83 -11.37 -11.98
CA PRO A 11 17.51 -10.42 -13.06
C PRO A 11 17.10 -11.13 -14.37
N ASN A 12 16.27 -10.47 -15.17
CA ASN A 12 15.87 -10.88 -16.52
C ASN A 12 15.02 -12.17 -16.63
N VAL A 13 14.59 -12.79 -15.52
CA VAL A 13 13.67 -13.95 -15.57
C VAL A 13 12.23 -13.56 -15.94
N GLY A 14 11.91 -12.27 -16.00
CA GLY A 14 10.60 -11.77 -16.41
C GLY A 14 9.67 -11.34 -15.25
N LYS A 15 10.20 -11.11 -14.04
CA LYS A 15 9.42 -10.67 -12.87
C LYS A 15 8.55 -9.44 -13.15
N SER A 16 9.15 -8.38 -13.67
CA SER A 16 8.43 -7.13 -13.94
C SER A 16 7.40 -7.27 -15.08
N THR A 17 7.64 -8.17 -16.04
CA THR A 17 6.65 -8.48 -17.08
C THR A 17 5.43 -9.17 -16.47
N PHE A 18 5.66 -10.16 -15.61
CA PHE A 18 4.59 -10.87 -14.90
C PHE A 18 3.83 -9.95 -13.95
N PHE A 19 4.55 -9.18 -13.14
CA PHE A 19 3.97 -8.16 -12.26
C PHE A 19 3.06 -7.18 -13.03
N ASN A 20 3.55 -6.58 -14.11
CA ASN A 20 2.78 -5.64 -14.92
C ASN A 20 1.53 -6.30 -15.51
N ARG A 21 1.61 -7.55 -15.96
CA ARG A 21 0.46 -8.28 -16.47
C ARG A 21 -0.64 -8.46 -15.44
N LEU A 22 -0.28 -8.85 -14.22
CA LEU A 22 -1.25 -9.07 -13.15
C LEU A 22 -1.94 -7.77 -12.72
N ILE A 23 -1.20 -6.65 -12.68
CA ILE A 23 -1.76 -5.35 -12.32
C ILE A 23 -2.62 -4.77 -13.44
N GLN A 24 -2.16 -4.84 -14.70
CA GLN A 24 -2.91 -4.33 -15.85
C GLN A 24 -4.26 -5.03 -16.02
N ARG A 25 -4.34 -6.32 -15.69
CA ARG A 25 -5.59 -7.07 -15.70
C ARG A 25 -6.62 -6.44 -14.77
N ARG A 26 -6.22 -6.04 -13.58
CA ARG A 26 -7.12 -5.38 -12.61
C ARG A 26 -7.52 -3.97 -13.06
N GLU A 27 -6.58 -3.19 -13.57
CA GLU A 27 -6.85 -1.83 -14.09
C GLU A 27 -7.88 -1.86 -15.23
N ALA A 28 -7.88 -2.91 -16.05
CA ALA A 28 -8.85 -3.10 -17.11
C ALA A 28 -10.26 -3.46 -16.60
N ILE A 29 -10.37 -4.07 -15.42
CA ILE A 29 -11.64 -4.49 -14.79
C ILE A 29 -12.21 -3.37 -13.89
N VAL A 30 -11.34 -2.62 -13.23
CA VAL A 30 -11.70 -1.55 -12.28
C VAL A 30 -11.33 -0.21 -12.90
N ASP A 31 -12.18 0.35 -13.77
CA ASP A 31 -12.03 1.65 -14.42
C ASP A 31 -10.69 2.36 -14.19
N ALA A 32 -9.88 2.48 -15.23
CA ALA A 32 -8.56 3.12 -15.22
C ALA A 32 -8.64 4.53 -14.61
N VAL A 33 -8.21 4.69 -13.39
CA VAL A 33 -7.86 6.01 -12.84
C VAL A 33 -6.51 6.37 -13.46
N SER A 34 -6.57 7.00 -14.63
CA SER A 34 -5.40 7.46 -15.36
C SER A 34 -4.82 8.68 -14.67
N GLY A 35 -3.52 8.67 -14.41
CA GLY A 35 -2.74 9.87 -14.08
C GLY A 35 -1.81 9.80 -12.89
N VAL A 36 -1.70 8.67 -12.21
CA VAL A 36 -0.73 8.50 -11.11
C VAL A 36 0.50 7.76 -11.62
N THR A 37 1.69 8.30 -11.36
CA THR A 37 2.97 7.64 -11.63
C THR A 37 2.94 6.20 -11.13
N ARG A 38 3.08 5.24 -12.05
CA ARG A 38 3.16 3.80 -11.73
C ARG A 38 4.32 3.57 -10.77
N ASP A 39 4.01 3.10 -9.58
CA ASP A 39 5.02 2.45 -8.78
C ASP A 39 5.41 1.17 -9.52
N ARG A 40 6.68 1.06 -9.90
CA ARG A 40 7.17 -0.07 -10.72
C ARG A 40 7.25 -1.37 -9.93
N HIS A 41 7.01 -1.34 -8.62
CA HIS A 41 7.37 -2.43 -7.71
C HIS A 41 6.26 -2.86 -6.75
N TYR A 42 5.16 -2.11 -6.67
CA TYR A 42 4.02 -2.43 -5.84
C TYR A 42 2.71 -2.25 -6.62
N GLY A 43 1.81 -3.20 -6.46
CA GLY A 43 0.47 -3.11 -7.05
C GLY A 43 -0.50 -4.10 -6.43
N LYS A 44 -1.77 -3.94 -6.75
CA LYS A 44 -2.84 -4.85 -6.33
C LYS A 44 -3.33 -5.68 -7.50
N SER A 45 -3.62 -6.94 -7.23
CA SER A 45 -4.27 -7.85 -8.16
C SER A 45 -5.42 -8.55 -7.47
N ASP A 46 -6.30 -9.16 -8.25
CA ASP A 46 -7.38 -10.00 -7.75
C ASP A 46 -7.53 -11.24 -8.63
N TRP A 47 -7.93 -12.34 -8.00
CA TRP A 47 -8.23 -13.59 -8.66
C TRP A 47 -9.35 -14.31 -7.91
N ASN A 48 -10.36 -14.79 -8.66
CA ASN A 48 -11.53 -15.47 -8.11
C ASN A 48 -12.20 -14.72 -6.94
N GLY A 49 -12.26 -13.37 -7.04
CA GLY A 49 -12.86 -12.51 -6.01
C GLY A 49 -11.96 -12.23 -4.80
N ARG A 50 -10.74 -12.76 -4.77
CA ARG A 50 -9.78 -12.54 -3.70
C ARG A 50 -8.72 -11.53 -4.11
N GLU A 51 -8.65 -10.43 -3.38
CA GLU A 51 -7.67 -9.35 -3.59
C GLU A 51 -6.38 -9.66 -2.82
N PHE A 52 -5.23 -9.39 -3.44
CA PHE A 52 -3.90 -9.47 -2.84
C PHE A 52 -2.97 -8.40 -3.40
N SER A 53 -1.93 -8.06 -2.62
CA SER A 53 -0.91 -7.10 -2.99
C SER A 53 0.31 -7.80 -3.55
N LEU A 54 0.87 -7.29 -4.65
CA LEU A 54 2.06 -7.82 -5.31
C LEU A 54 3.24 -6.88 -5.11
N ILE A 55 4.42 -7.46 -4.89
CA ILE A 55 5.68 -6.73 -4.81
C ILE A 55 6.70 -7.37 -5.74
N ASP A 56 7.23 -6.57 -6.69
CA ASP A 56 8.35 -6.96 -7.55
C ASP A 56 9.67 -6.55 -6.89
N THR A 57 10.48 -7.53 -6.49
CA THR A 57 11.77 -7.27 -5.85
C THR A 57 12.86 -6.85 -6.85
N GLY A 58 12.70 -7.15 -8.14
CA GLY A 58 13.76 -7.01 -9.16
C GLY A 58 14.15 -5.59 -9.56
N GLY A 59 13.36 -4.59 -9.20
CA GLY A 59 13.61 -3.20 -9.63
C GLY A 59 14.52 -2.38 -8.73
N TYR A 60 14.95 -2.93 -7.61
CA TYR A 60 15.76 -2.22 -6.61
C TYR A 60 17.27 -2.50 -6.71
N VAL A 61 17.70 -3.36 -7.64
CA VAL A 61 19.12 -3.71 -7.81
C VAL A 61 19.79 -2.74 -8.78
N LYS A 62 20.78 -1.98 -8.28
CA LYS A 62 21.68 -1.14 -9.09
C LYS A 62 23.11 -1.47 -8.68
N GLY A 63 23.91 -2.09 -9.56
CA GLY A 63 25.32 -2.36 -9.27
C GLY A 63 26.02 -3.28 -10.27
N SER A 64 27.29 -3.61 -10.08
CA SER A 64 28.10 -4.58 -10.83
C SER A 64 27.84 -6.03 -10.33
N ASP A 65 28.20 -7.02 -11.12
CA ASP A 65 27.82 -8.45 -10.91
C ASP A 65 28.12 -8.99 -9.50
N ASP A 66 29.23 -8.67 -8.88
CA ASP A 66 29.59 -9.12 -7.50
C ASP A 66 28.72 -8.49 -6.39
N VAL A 67 28.10 -7.33 -6.66
CA VAL A 67 27.18 -6.66 -5.74
C VAL A 67 25.76 -7.25 -5.89
N PHE A 68 25.45 -7.85 -7.04
CA PHE A 68 24.13 -8.41 -7.34
C PHE A 68 23.79 -9.62 -6.46
N GLU A 69 24.71 -10.57 -6.22
CA GLU A 69 24.41 -11.77 -5.42
C GLU A 69 24.02 -11.41 -3.98
N ALA A 70 24.83 -10.61 -3.32
CA ALA A 70 24.55 -10.18 -1.94
C ALA A 70 23.25 -9.35 -1.82
N GLU A 71 22.86 -8.64 -2.87
CA GLU A 71 21.65 -7.83 -2.91
C GLU A 71 20.40 -8.69 -3.17
N ILE A 72 20.51 -9.71 -4.05
CA ILE A 72 19.43 -10.68 -4.31
C ILE A 72 19.13 -11.46 -3.03
N ASP A 73 20.13 -11.97 -2.33
CA ASP A 73 19.95 -12.72 -1.08
C ASP A 73 19.21 -11.88 -0.03
N LYS A 74 19.60 -10.62 0.12
CA LYS A 74 18.93 -9.69 1.04
C LYS A 74 17.47 -9.44 0.66
N GLN A 75 17.17 -9.29 -0.63
CA GLN A 75 15.81 -9.11 -1.12
C GLN A 75 14.95 -10.35 -0.91
N VAL A 76 15.52 -11.54 -1.13
CA VAL A 76 14.85 -12.82 -0.86
C VAL A 76 14.56 -12.98 0.62
N VAL A 77 15.53 -12.70 1.50
CA VAL A 77 15.33 -12.75 2.96
C VAL A 77 14.21 -11.82 3.40
N LEU A 78 14.17 -10.60 2.86
CA LEU A 78 13.10 -9.63 3.17
C LEU A 78 11.74 -10.07 2.66
N ALA A 79 11.69 -10.63 1.44
CA ALA A 79 10.46 -11.20 0.90
C ALA A 79 9.97 -12.36 1.77
N ILE A 80 10.88 -13.20 2.27
CA ILE A 80 10.58 -14.28 3.21
C ILE A 80 10.01 -13.72 4.53
N GLU A 81 10.54 -12.63 5.06
CA GLU A 81 10.08 -12.04 6.30
C GLU A 81 8.70 -11.39 6.15
N GLU A 82 8.47 -10.61 5.11
CA GLU A 82 7.34 -9.69 5.01
C GLU A 82 6.17 -10.19 4.14
N ALA A 83 6.36 -11.14 3.21
CA ALA A 83 5.28 -11.65 2.37
C ALA A 83 4.51 -12.81 3.02
N ASP A 84 3.24 -12.98 2.66
CA ASP A 84 2.40 -14.12 3.07
C ASP A 84 2.58 -15.32 2.13
N ALA A 85 2.97 -15.07 0.88
CA ALA A 85 3.37 -16.09 -0.10
C ALA A 85 4.48 -15.55 -1.02
N ILE A 86 5.28 -16.45 -1.56
CA ILE A 86 6.43 -16.13 -2.41
C ILE A 86 6.28 -16.80 -3.77
N ILE A 87 6.41 -16.04 -4.84
CA ILE A 87 6.55 -16.52 -6.21
C ILE A 87 8.02 -16.46 -6.58
N PHE A 88 8.68 -17.61 -6.71
CA PHE A 88 10.05 -17.70 -7.15
C PHE A 88 10.09 -17.95 -8.64
N MET A 89 10.52 -16.96 -9.40
CA MET A 89 10.59 -17.02 -10.87
C MET A 89 11.98 -17.36 -11.37
N VAL A 90 12.02 -18.35 -12.28
CA VAL A 90 13.20 -18.79 -13.03
C VAL A 90 12.90 -18.72 -14.52
N ASN A 91 13.93 -18.87 -15.38
CA ASN A 91 13.81 -18.76 -16.83
C ASN A 91 14.22 -20.07 -17.50
N VAL A 92 13.32 -20.68 -18.28
CA VAL A 92 13.58 -21.94 -18.97
C VAL A 92 14.71 -21.82 -20.02
N GLU A 93 14.90 -20.63 -20.62
CA GLU A 93 15.91 -20.44 -21.67
C GLU A 93 17.35 -20.54 -21.14
N ASP A 94 17.58 -20.19 -19.89
CA ASP A 94 18.92 -20.19 -19.29
C ASP A 94 19.21 -21.47 -18.49
N GLY A 95 18.18 -22.32 -18.28
CA GLY A 95 18.26 -23.46 -17.38
C GLY A 95 18.46 -23.08 -15.92
N VAL A 96 18.79 -24.05 -15.07
CA VAL A 96 19.10 -23.84 -13.65
C VAL A 96 20.50 -23.23 -13.53
N THR A 97 20.56 -22.07 -12.84
CA THR A 97 21.82 -21.36 -12.59
C THR A 97 22.22 -21.43 -11.12
N GLY A 98 23.48 -21.16 -10.79
CA GLY A 98 23.97 -21.10 -9.40
C GLY A 98 23.18 -20.11 -8.55
N MET A 99 22.81 -18.96 -9.10
CA MET A 99 21.94 -17.98 -8.42
C MET A 99 20.55 -18.53 -8.10
N ASP A 100 19.97 -19.34 -9.00
CA ASP A 100 18.68 -19.98 -8.74
C ASP A 100 18.79 -21.01 -7.61
N GLU A 101 19.91 -21.76 -7.55
CA GLU A 101 20.18 -22.72 -6.48
C GLU A 101 20.38 -22.04 -5.11
N ASP A 102 21.06 -20.87 -5.05
CA ASP A 102 21.25 -20.10 -3.83
C ASP A 102 19.93 -19.57 -3.28
N VAL A 103 19.09 -18.98 -4.15
CA VAL A 103 17.74 -18.56 -3.79
C VAL A 103 16.91 -19.76 -3.33
N ALA A 104 16.91 -20.85 -4.04
CA ALA A 104 16.19 -22.08 -3.67
C ALA A 104 16.64 -22.61 -2.30
N ARG A 105 17.94 -22.54 -1.98
CA ARG A 105 18.49 -22.94 -0.67
C ARG A 105 17.90 -22.11 0.49
N LEU A 106 17.68 -20.82 0.28
CA LEU A 106 17.02 -19.97 1.25
C LEU A 106 15.52 -20.32 1.37
N LEU A 107 14.85 -20.49 0.24
CA LEU A 107 13.41 -20.75 0.19
C LEU A 107 13.00 -22.12 0.73
N ARG A 108 13.85 -23.14 0.64
CA ARG A 108 13.60 -24.49 1.23
C ARG A 108 13.46 -24.47 2.77
N LYS A 109 13.97 -23.44 3.44
CA LYS A 109 13.88 -23.28 4.89
C LYS A 109 12.64 -22.55 5.37
N VAL A 110 11.80 -22.10 4.45
CA VAL A 110 10.65 -21.25 4.73
C VAL A 110 9.40 -22.09 4.95
N THR A 111 8.59 -21.69 5.92
CA THR A 111 7.30 -22.33 6.22
C THR A 111 6.11 -21.73 5.46
N LYS A 112 6.32 -20.57 4.83
CA LYS A 112 5.30 -19.89 4.01
C LYS A 112 5.15 -20.58 2.65
N PRO A 113 3.99 -20.46 1.97
CA PRO A 113 3.82 -20.98 0.61
C PRO A 113 4.85 -20.38 -0.36
N VAL A 114 5.59 -21.24 -1.05
CA VAL A 114 6.53 -20.89 -2.11
C VAL A 114 6.08 -21.55 -3.39
N PHE A 115 5.91 -20.75 -4.45
CA PHE A 115 5.51 -21.22 -5.77
C PHE A 115 6.72 -21.08 -6.73
N LEU A 116 7.29 -22.20 -7.15
CA LEU A 116 8.31 -22.23 -8.19
C LEU A 116 7.65 -22.00 -9.54
N VAL A 117 8.09 -20.98 -10.27
CA VAL A 117 7.50 -20.57 -11.54
C VAL A 117 8.56 -20.52 -12.62
N VAL A 118 8.46 -21.42 -13.58
CA VAL A 118 9.32 -21.49 -14.76
C VAL A 118 8.69 -20.62 -15.85
N ASN A 119 9.31 -19.49 -16.14
CA ASN A 119 8.81 -18.50 -17.10
C ASN A 119 9.43 -18.70 -18.50
N LYS A 120 8.80 -18.06 -19.49
CA LYS A 120 9.12 -18.11 -20.92
C LYS A 120 8.86 -19.47 -21.58
N VAL A 121 7.99 -20.26 -20.98
CA VAL A 121 7.51 -21.52 -21.56
C VAL A 121 6.36 -21.21 -22.53
N ASP A 122 6.69 -21.02 -23.79
CA ASP A 122 5.75 -20.62 -24.86
C ASP A 122 5.49 -21.72 -25.91
N ASN A 123 6.15 -22.87 -25.77
CA ASN A 123 5.99 -24.04 -26.66
C ASN A 123 6.29 -25.35 -25.93
N GLY A 124 5.85 -26.48 -26.53
CA GLY A 124 5.99 -27.82 -25.94
C GLY A 124 7.44 -28.25 -25.69
N LYS A 125 8.41 -27.84 -26.51
CA LYS A 125 9.83 -28.15 -26.27
C LYS A 125 10.33 -27.54 -24.97
N ARG A 126 9.99 -26.28 -24.70
CA ARG A 126 10.36 -25.60 -23.47
C ARG A 126 9.64 -26.17 -22.22
N GLU A 127 8.52 -26.84 -22.42
CA GLU A 127 7.83 -27.58 -21.37
C GLU A 127 8.63 -28.83 -20.95
N GLU A 128 9.28 -29.53 -21.91
CA GLU A 128 10.21 -30.62 -21.61
C GLU A 128 11.47 -30.11 -20.89
N ASP A 129 12.04 -28.99 -21.34
CA ASP A 129 13.21 -28.36 -20.70
C ASP A 129 12.93 -27.91 -19.25
N ALA A 130 11.69 -27.58 -18.94
CA ALA A 130 11.30 -27.14 -17.57
C ALA A 130 11.46 -28.24 -16.50
N VAL A 131 11.54 -29.51 -16.87
CA VAL A 131 11.68 -30.63 -15.93
C VAL A 131 12.94 -30.55 -15.07
N GLU A 132 14.01 -29.92 -15.57
CA GLU A 132 15.26 -29.75 -14.78
C GLU A 132 15.07 -28.94 -13.50
N PHE A 133 14.07 -28.06 -13.45
CA PHE A 133 13.82 -27.20 -12.30
C PHE A 133 13.30 -27.96 -11.06
N TYR A 134 12.90 -29.22 -11.17
CA TYR A 134 12.67 -30.10 -10.02
C TYR A 134 13.93 -30.25 -9.15
N ASN A 135 15.13 -30.11 -9.74
CA ASN A 135 16.41 -30.18 -9.00
C ASN A 135 16.55 -29.07 -7.96
N LEU A 136 15.78 -27.98 -8.05
CA LEU A 136 15.77 -26.92 -7.06
C LEU A 136 15.14 -27.36 -5.72
N GLY A 137 14.43 -28.51 -5.68
CA GLY A 137 13.89 -29.12 -4.45
C GLY A 137 12.85 -28.29 -3.74
N LEU A 138 12.01 -27.56 -4.48
CA LEU A 138 10.90 -26.75 -3.97
C LEU A 138 9.52 -27.37 -4.21
N GLY A 139 9.49 -28.63 -4.67
CA GLY A 139 8.26 -29.35 -5.04
C GLY A 139 7.83 -29.07 -6.47
N ASP A 140 6.51 -29.08 -6.73
CA ASP A 140 5.97 -28.86 -8.07
C ASP A 140 6.22 -27.42 -8.55
N TYR A 141 6.35 -27.25 -9.86
CA TYR A 141 6.51 -25.95 -10.48
C TYR A 141 5.34 -25.63 -11.43
N PHE A 142 5.17 -24.35 -11.71
CA PHE A 142 4.20 -23.84 -12.68
C PHE A 142 4.94 -23.31 -13.91
N THR A 143 4.57 -23.79 -15.09
CA THR A 143 5.08 -23.26 -16.37
C THR A 143 4.20 -22.09 -16.82
N ILE A 144 4.81 -20.94 -17.08
CA ILE A 144 4.11 -19.77 -17.58
C ILE A 144 4.83 -19.10 -18.75
N ALA A 145 4.08 -18.33 -19.52
CA ALA A 145 4.65 -17.35 -20.43
C ALA A 145 4.12 -15.95 -20.08
N SER A 146 4.88 -15.17 -19.33
CA SER A 146 4.45 -13.86 -18.83
C SER A 146 4.02 -12.88 -19.92
N ILE A 147 4.55 -13.02 -21.15
CA ILE A 147 4.24 -12.15 -22.29
C ILE A 147 2.81 -12.37 -22.80
N ASN A 148 2.35 -13.59 -22.95
CA ASN A 148 1.03 -13.94 -23.49
C ASN A 148 0.02 -14.36 -22.42
N GLY A 149 0.49 -14.72 -21.19
CA GLY A 149 -0.33 -15.10 -20.04
C GLY A 149 -0.67 -16.58 -19.96
N SER A 150 -0.07 -17.43 -20.83
CA SER A 150 -0.23 -18.89 -20.75
C SER A 150 0.21 -19.40 -19.37
N GLY A 151 -0.51 -20.40 -18.81
CA GLY A 151 -0.20 -21.03 -17.52
C GLY A 151 -0.44 -20.18 -16.28
N THR A 152 -0.76 -18.90 -16.41
CA THR A 152 -0.94 -18.01 -15.23
C THR A 152 -2.20 -18.33 -14.42
N GLY A 153 -3.21 -18.95 -15.03
CA GLY A 153 -4.47 -19.31 -14.35
C GLY A 153 -4.24 -20.32 -13.23
N ASP A 154 -3.58 -21.42 -13.53
CA ASP A 154 -3.30 -22.51 -12.58
C ASP A 154 -2.42 -22.04 -11.41
N LEU A 155 -1.41 -21.21 -11.72
CA LEU A 155 -0.60 -20.56 -10.68
C LEU A 155 -1.44 -19.69 -9.75
N LEU A 156 -2.33 -18.87 -10.30
CA LEU A 156 -3.15 -17.95 -9.50
C LEU A 156 -4.22 -18.69 -8.70
N ASP A 157 -4.79 -19.78 -9.21
CA ASP A 157 -5.70 -20.67 -8.47
C ASP A 157 -5.00 -21.28 -7.25
N ALA A 158 -3.79 -21.83 -7.47
CA ALA A 158 -2.97 -22.39 -6.39
C ALA A 158 -2.57 -21.31 -5.36
N LEU A 159 -2.16 -20.14 -5.84
CA LEU A 159 -1.79 -19.00 -4.99
C LEU A 159 -2.94 -18.59 -4.07
N VAL A 160 -4.12 -18.31 -4.63
CA VAL A 160 -5.28 -17.84 -3.87
C VAL A 160 -5.75 -18.87 -2.85
N LYS A 161 -5.67 -20.16 -3.19
CA LYS A 161 -5.98 -21.27 -2.28
C LYS A 161 -5.02 -21.35 -1.08
N ALA A 162 -3.75 -21.01 -1.28
CA ALA A 162 -2.72 -21.08 -0.24
C ALA A 162 -2.62 -19.81 0.61
N LEU A 163 -3.19 -18.68 0.16
CA LEU A 163 -3.20 -17.46 0.96
C LEU A 163 -4.06 -17.64 2.23
N PRO A 164 -3.67 -17.04 3.38
CA PRO A 164 -4.43 -17.12 4.62
C PRO A 164 -5.87 -16.67 4.42
N GLU A 165 -6.83 -17.41 4.93
CA GLU A 165 -8.23 -16.99 4.88
C GLU A 165 -8.41 -15.66 5.62
N VAL A 166 -9.24 -14.80 5.07
CA VAL A 166 -9.67 -13.58 5.77
C VAL A 166 -10.73 -14.02 6.75
N GLU A 167 -10.35 -14.24 8.02
CA GLU A 167 -11.34 -14.51 9.06
C GLU A 167 -12.38 -13.38 9.09
N PRO A 168 -13.68 -13.71 9.06
CA PRO A 168 -14.71 -12.73 9.33
C PRO A 168 -14.43 -12.13 10.72
N ARG A 169 -14.31 -10.83 10.82
CA ARG A 169 -14.18 -10.16 12.11
C ARG A 169 -15.48 -10.39 12.86
N ASP A 170 -15.39 -10.87 14.09
CA ASP A 170 -16.54 -10.93 14.98
C ASP A 170 -17.14 -9.54 15.13
N GLU A 171 -18.43 -9.39 14.82
CA GLU A 171 -19.12 -8.09 14.84
C GLU A 171 -19.23 -7.49 16.25
N GLU A 172 -18.90 -8.24 17.30
CA GLU A 172 -19.00 -7.85 18.72
C GLU A 172 -17.71 -7.26 19.30
N GLU A 173 -16.55 -7.37 18.64
CA GLU A 173 -15.36 -6.68 19.13
C GLU A 173 -15.38 -5.20 18.73
N GLU A 174 -15.23 -4.32 19.73
CA GLU A 174 -15.06 -2.87 19.52
C GLU A 174 -13.86 -2.62 18.59
N ILE A 175 -14.17 -2.25 17.35
CA ILE A 175 -13.15 -2.10 16.30
C ILE A 175 -12.32 -0.85 16.59
N LEU A 176 -11.20 -1.04 17.29
CA LEU A 176 -10.27 0.05 17.54
C LEU A 176 -9.59 0.52 16.26
N PRO A 177 -9.39 1.85 16.09
CA PRO A 177 -8.61 2.39 15.00
C PRO A 177 -7.20 1.79 14.93
N ARG A 178 -6.69 1.52 13.73
CA ARG A 178 -5.35 0.99 13.50
C ARG A 178 -4.48 2.04 12.83
N PHE A 179 -3.43 2.47 13.52
CA PHE A 179 -2.52 3.51 13.04
C PHE A 179 -1.16 2.92 12.69
N ALA A 180 -0.66 3.24 11.49
CA ALA A 180 0.71 2.91 11.07
C ALA A 180 1.59 4.16 11.15
N VAL A 181 2.81 4.01 11.68
CA VAL A 181 3.85 5.06 11.69
C VAL A 181 4.87 4.70 10.61
N VAL A 182 4.82 5.41 9.48
CA VAL A 182 5.63 5.14 8.30
C VAL A 182 6.51 6.35 7.94
N GLY A 183 7.49 6.17 7.09
CA GLY A 183 8.40 7.24 6.67
C GLY A 183 9.81 6.70 6.47
N ARG A 184 10.71 7.56 5.99
CA ARG A 184 12.12 7.20 5.73
C ARG A 184 12.86 6.64 6.97
N PRO A 185 13.96 5.89 6.75
CA PRO A 185 14.92 5.64 7.79
C PRO A 185 15.39 6.95 8.45
N ASN A 186 15.57 6.93 9.77
CA ASN A 186 16.04 8.07 10.57
C ASN A 186 15.13 9.33 10.58
N ALA A 187 13.91 9.28 10.05
CA ALA A 187 12.93 10.38 10.20
C ALA A 187 12.41 10.56 11.65
N GLY A 188 12.71 9.61 12.54
CA GLY A 188 12.32 9.68 13.95
C GLY A 188 11.06 8.89 14.30
N LYS A 189 10.67 7.88 13.50
CA LYS A 189 9.53 6.99 13.77
C LYS A 189 9.61 6.32 15.14
N SER A 190 10.74 5.68 15.44
CA SER A 190 10.98 5.04 16.74
C SER A 190 10.95 6.03 17.89
N SER A 191 11.49 7.24 17.69
CA SER A 191 11.47 8.32 18.69
C SER A 191 10.03 8.78 18.95
N PHE A 192 9.20 8.93 17.90
CA PHE A 192 7.79 9.28 18.02
C PHE A 192 7.01 8.22 18.82
N ILE A 193 7.17 6.94 18.46
CA ILE A 193 6.51 5.84 19.16
C ILE A 193 6.97 5.77 20.63
N ASN A 194 8.27 5.93 20.90
CA ASN A 194 8.79 5.94 22.26
C ASN A 194 8.30 7.16 23.06
N ALA A 195 8.17 8.32 22.43
CA ALA A 195 7.61 9.51 23.08
C ALA A 195 6.13 9.33 23.44
N LEU A 196 5.38 8.58 22.61
CA LEU A 196 3.97 8.28 22.80
C LEU A 196 3.76 7.23 23.90
N ILE A 197 4.48 6.11 23.84
CA ILE A 197 4.30 4.98 24.77
C ILE A 197 4.89 5.31 26.17
N GLY A 198 5.94 6.14 26.24
CA GLY A 198 6.65 6.48 27.47
C GLY A 198 7.58 5.37 27.96
N LYS A 199 8.20 5.58 29.15
CA LYS A 199 9.12 4.59 29.76
C LYS A 199 8.40 3.46 30.51
N ASP A 200 7.14 3.64 30.82
CA ASP A 200 6.35 2.67 31.59
C ASP A 200 5.79 1.57 30.70
N ARG A 201 6.47 0.44 30.69
CA ARG A 201 6.20 -0.76 29.90
C ARG A 201 4.92 -1.52 30.29
N TYR A 202 4.09 -1.03 31.19
CA TYR A 202 3.08 -1.83 31.91
C TYR A 202 1.69 -1.91 31.26
N ILE A 203 1.44 -1.27 30.10
CA ILE A 203 0.14 -1.37 29.41
C ILE A 203 0.38 -1.60 27.89
N VAL A 204 1.13 -2.63 27.59
CA VAL A 204 1.24 -3.16 26.23
C VAL A 204 0.89 -4.63 26.34
N THR A 205 -0.37 -4.96 26.22
CA THR A 205 -0.77 -6.34 25.97
C THR A 205 -0.40 -6.63 24.51
N ASP A 206 0.64 -7.46 24.33
CA ASP A 206 0.83 -8.15 23.08
C ASP A 206 -0.42 -8.99 22.87
N ILE A 207 -1.26 -8.65 21.91
CA ILE A 207 -2.43 -9.45 21.56
C ILE A 207 -1.87 -10.71 20.88
N ALA A 208 -1.59 -11.72 21.68
CA ALA A 208 -1.29 -13.07 21.19
C ALA A 208 -2.60 -13.69 20.73
N GLY A 209 -2.82 -13.77 19.43
CA GLY A 209 -4.02 -14.41 18.91
C GLY A 209 -4.29 -14.28 17.44
N THR A 210 -3.67 -13.31 16.75
CA THR A 210 -3.75 -13.26 15.28
C THR A 210 -2.45 -13.79 14.70
N THR A 211 -2.55 -14.93 14.11
CA THR A 211 -1.51 -15.72 13.44
C THR A 211 -0.44 -14.89 12.74
N ARG A 212 0.82 -15.11 13.19
CA ARG A 212 2.10 -14.85 12.50
C ARG A 212 2.55 -13.40 12.37
N ASP A 213 3.39 -12.97 13.31
CA ASP A 213 4.49 -12.00 13.20
C ASP A 213 4.21 -10.48 13.21
N SER A 214 3.00 -9.97 13.25
CA SER A 214 2.77 -8.54 13.49
C SER A 214 2.33 -8.29 14.94
N ILE A 215 3.23 -7.79 15.77
CA ILE A 215 2.88 -7.37 17.13
C ILE A 215 2.27 -5.97 17.03
N ASP A 216 0.94 -5.92 16.96
CA ASP A 216 0.20 -4.67 17.13
C ASP A 216 0.26 -4.26 18.61
N THR A 217 0.48 -2.99 18.88
CA THR A 217 0.53 -2.47 20.24
C THR A 217 -0.73 -1.69 20.55
N LYS A 218 -1.54 -2.17 21.46
CA LYS A 218 -2.73 -1.43 21.93
C LYS A 218 -2.26 -0.21 22.75
N TYR A 219 -2.80 0.96 22.44
CA TYR A 219 -2.61 2.20 23.16
C TYR A 219 -3.94 2.64 23.80
N ASN A 220 -3.95 2.76 25.11
CA ASN A 220 -5.12 3.23 25.86
C ASN A 220 -4.65 4.22 26.94
N ARG A 221 -4.51 5.49 26.58
CA ARG A 221 -4.11 6.57 27.49
C ARG A 221 -4.67 7.92 27.03
N PHE A 222 -4.84 8.82 27.98
CA PHE A 222 -5.25 10.21 27.71
C PHE A 222 -6.56 10.34 26.92
N GLY A 223 -7.47 9.36 27.06
CA GLY A 223 -8.74 9.34 26.34
C GLY A 223 -8.65 8.85 24.88
N PHE A 224 -7.51 8.31 24.45
CA PHE A 224 -7.32 7.69 23.15
C PHE A 224 -7.23 6.18 23.30
N ASP A 225 -7.98 5.43 22.47
CA ASP A 225 -7.91 3.99 22.38
C ASP A 225 -7.74 3.58 20.91
N PHE A 226 -6.60 2.95 20.57
CA PHE A 226 -6.24 2.53 19.21
C PHE A 226 -5.11 1.50 19.21
N ASN A 227 -4.89 0.85 18.07
CA ASN A 227 -3.80 -0.08 17.84
C ASN A 227 -2.71 0.56 16.96
N LEU A 228 -1.45 0.48 17.40
CA LEU A 228 -0.29 0.80 16.56
C LEU A 228 0.15 -0.46 15.83
N VAL A 229 0.14 -0.40 14.49
CA VAL A 229 0.51 -1.52 13.62
C VAL A 229 2.03 -1.63 13.48
N ASP A 230 2.55 -2.85 13.43
CA ASP A 230 3.97 -3.18 13.17
C ASP A 230 4.99 -2.49 14.09
N THR A 231 4.71 -2.43 15.38
CA THR A 231 5.65 -1.85 16.34
C THR A 231 6.87 -2.72 16.61
N ALA A 232 6.80 -4.03 16.39
CA ALA A 232 7.92 -4.97 16.58
C ALA A 232 9.11 -4.66 15.65
N GLY A 233 8.81 -4.34 14.40
CA GLY A 233 9.80 -3.92 13.43
C GLY A 233 10.55 -2.65 13.81
N ILE A 234 9.88 -1.75 14.51
CA ILE A 234 10.47 -0.49 15.00
C ILE A 234 11.29 -0.73 16.28
N ARG A 235 10.94 -1.73 17.11
CA ARG A 235 11.64 -2.05 18.37
C ARG A 235 12.89 -2.89 18.20
N LYS A 236 12.91 -3.85 17.26
CA LYS A 236 14.08 -4.74 17.00
C LYS A 236 15.28 -4.01 16.39
N LYS A 237 15.13 -2.78 15.93
CA LYS A 237 16.12 -1.97 15.21
C LYS A 237 17.34 -1.51 15.99
N SER A 238 17.48 -1.77 17.27
CA SER A 238 18.67 -1.33 18.02
C SER A 238 19.96 -2.12 17.70
N LYS A 239 19.91 -3.17 16.87
CA LYS A 239 21.05 -4.08 16.65
C LYS A 239 21.48 -4.30 15.19
N VAL A 240 20.77 -3.80 14.19
CA VAL A 240 21.15 -4.00 12.78
C VAL A 240 21.44 -2.65 12.13
N LYS A 241 22.67 -2.48 11.63
CA LYS A 241 23.08 -1.34 10.77
C LYS A 241 22.32 -1.46 9.46
N GLU A 242 21.45 -0.50 9.19
CA GLU A 242 20.56 -0.51 8.05
C GLU A 242 20.89 0.56 7.05
N ASP A 243 21.16 0.10 5.83
CA ASP A 243 21.19 0.94 4.63
C ASP A 243 20.39 0.30 3.46
N LEU A 244 19.34 -0.47 3.76
CA LEU A 244 18.50 -1.07 2.71
C LEU A 244 17.21 -0.26 2.52
N GLU A 245 17.17 0.56 1.49
CA GLU A 245 15.99 1.30 1.05
C GLU A 245 14.78 0.38 0.87
N PHE A 246 15.00 -0.78 0.28
CA PHE A 246 13.99 -1.80 0.02
C PHE A 246 13.32 -2.35 1.31
N TYR A 247 14.10 -2.58 2.37
CA TYR A 247 13.59 -3.03 3.67
C TYR A 247 12.56 -2.05 4.26
N SER A 248 12.88 -0.75 4.15
CA SER A 248 11.98 0.30 4.62
C SER A 248 10.67 0.35 3.82
N VAL A 249 10.73 0.07 2.51
CA VAL A 249 9.56 0.07 1.63
C VAL A 249 8.65 -1.12 1.93
N MET A 250 9.18 -2.36 2.00
CA MET A 250 8.40 -3.57 2.27
C MET A 250 7.62 -3.46 3.59
N ARG A 251 8.29 -3.01 4.66
CA ARG A 251 7.62 -2.77 5.95
C ARG A 251 6.59 -1.68 5.88
N SER A 252 6.88 -0.60 5.16
CA SER A 252 5.90 0.47 4.96
C SER A 252 4.66 -0.04 4.23
N VAL A 253 4.83 -0.91 3.22
CA VAL A 253 3.72 -1.57 2.52
C VAL A 253 2.87 -2.36 3.50
N ARG A 254 3.49 -3.24 4.29
CA ARG A 254 2.76 -4.09 5.26
C ARG A 254 2.03 -3.25 6.30
N ALA A 255 2.70 -2.28 6.91
CA ALA A 255 2.10 -1.38 7.89
C ALA A 255 0.92 -0.60 7.30
N ILE A 256 1.07 -0.08 6.07
CA ILE A 256 0.02 0.64 5.35
C ILE A 256 -1.17 -0.28 5.08
N GLU A 257 -0.96 -1.49 4.54
CA GLU A 257 -2.03 -2.43 4.24
C GLU A 257 -2.88 -2.77 5.47
N HIS A 258 -2.26 -2.91 6.64
CA HIS A 258 -2.92 -3.33 7.87
C HIS A 258 -3.46 -2.18 8.73
N SER A 259 -3.28 -0.94 8.31
CA SER A 259 -3.76 0.26 9.04
C SER A 259 -5.04 0.85 8.47
N ASP A 260 -5.66 1.74 9.23
CA ASP A 260 -6.74 2.63 8.81
C ASP A 260 -6.23 4.03 8.50
N VAL A 261 -5.24 4.51 9.27
CA VAL A 261 -4.60 5.81 9.12
C VAL A 261 -3.09 5.65 9.16
N CYS A 262 -2.41 6.33 8.23
CA CYS A 262 -0.96 6.38 8.12
C CYS A 262 -0.44 7.72 8.66
N LEU A 263 0.41 7.66 9.68
CA LEU A 263 1.18 8.78 10.20
C LEU A 263 2.52 8.81 9.47
N ILE A 264 2.65 9.67 8.47
CA ILE A 264 3.85 9.76 7.64
C ILE A 264 4.83 10.73 8.28
N VAL A 265 5.93 10.20 8.84
CA VAL A 265 6.94 10.99 9.54
C VAL A 265 7.97 11.52 8.53
N VAL A 266 8.08 12.83 8.46
CA VAL A 266 8.99 13.59 7.59
C VAL A 266 10.05 14.26 8.46
N ASP A 267 11.32 14.16 8.09
CA ASP A 267 12.41 14.91 8.72
C ASP A 267 12.41 16.35 8.22
N ALA A 268 12.19 17.32 9.09
CA ALA A 268 12.09 18.73 8.73
C ALA A 268 13.34 19.26 7.98
N ASN A 269 14.54 18.74 8.28
CA ASN A 269 15.78 19.15 7.63
C ASN A 269 15.97 18.57 6.22
N ARG A 270 15.30 17.43 5.92
CA ARG A 270 15.39 16.78 4.59
C ARG A 270 14.21 17.11 3.69
N GLY A 271 13.09 17.51 4.29
CA GLY A 271 11.88 17.85 3.56
C GLY A 271 11.11 16.65 3.00
N PHE A 272 10.19 16.93 2.09
CA PHE A 272 9.28 15.97 1.46
C PHE A 272 9.90 15.47 0.14
N ASP A 273 10.78 14.50 0.20
CA ASP A 273 11.52 13.96 -0.94
C ASP A 273 10.79 12.80 -1.65
N GLY A 274 11.41 12.30 -2.74
CA GLY A 274 10.82 11.24 -3.58
C GLY A 274 10.46 9.96 -2.79
N GLN A 275 11.21 9.60 -1.74
CA GLN A 275 10.91 8.43 -0.93
C GLN A 275 9.67 8.65 -0.04
N VAL A 276 9.52 9.85 0.53
CA VAL A 276 8.32 10.24 1.27
C VAL A 276 7.12 10.33 0.34
N GLN A 277 7.30 10.88 -0.87
CA GLN A 277 6.25 10.91 -1.91
C GLN A 277 5.76 9.50 -2.25
N ASN A 278 6.66 8.54 -2.43
CA ASN A 278 6.28 7.15 -2.72
C ASN A 278 5.43 6.53 -1.59
N ILE A 279 5.81 6.78 -0.33
CA ILE A 279 5.03 6.31 0.83
C ILE A 279 3.65 7.00 0.87
N PHE A 280 3.59 8.30 0.57
CA PHE A 280 2.34 9.05 0.52
C PHE A 280 1.39 8.49 -0.54
N TRP A 281 1.88 8.32 -1.77
CA TRP A 281 1.07 7.78 -2.86
C TRP A 281 0.67 6.31 -2.63
N LEU A 282 1.53 5.55 -1.95
CA LEU A 282 1.20 4.19 -1.54
C LEU A 282 0.03 4.17 -0.54
N ALA A 283 0.03 5.06 0.45
CA ALA A 283 -1.06 5.18 1.42
C ALA A 283 -2.36 5.65 0.75
N GLU A 284 -2.27 6.61 -0.18
CA GLU A 284 -3.39 7.12 -0.96
C GLU A 284 -4.03 6.03 -1.82
N ARG A 285 -3.24 5.28 -2.60
CA ARG A 285 -3.71 4.15 -3.43
C ARG A 285 -4.39 3.06 -2.59
N ASN A 286 -3.89 2.84 -1.38
CA ASN A 286 -4.50 1.92 -0.42
C ASN A 286 -5.71 2.54 0.30
N ARG A 287 -6.11 3.76 -0.07
CA ARG A 287 -7.27 4.47 0.49
C ARG A 287 -7.24 4.56 2.01
N LYS A 288 -6.03 4.81 2.53
CA LYS A 288 -5.82 5.02 3.97
C LYS A 288 -6.01 6.49 4.32
N GLY A 289 -6.45 6.76 5.55
CA GLY A 289 -6.34 8.10 6.10
C GLY A 289 -4.86 8.50 6.21
N ILE A 290 -4.53 9.77 5.99
CA ILE A 290 -3.14 10.24 5.98
C ILE A 290 -3.00 11.48 6.87
N VAL A 291 -1.96 11.46 7.70
CA VAL A 291 -1.49 12.63 8.47
C VAL A 291 0.01 12.77 8.24
N ILE A 292 0.46 13.96 7.86
CA ILE A 292 1.89 14.27 7.73
C ILE A 292 2.41 14.80 9.06
N LEU A 293 3.46 14.17 9.60
CA LEU A 293 4.15 14.59 10.81
C LEU A 293 5.53 15.14 10.46
N VAL A 294 5.69 16.46 10.45
CA VAL A 294 6.97 17.11 10.21
C VAL A 294 7.74 17.11 11.53
N ASN A 295 8.64 16.13 11.68
CA ASN A 295 9.40 15.86 12.89
C ASN A 295 10.76 16.56 12.91
N LYS A 296 11.39 16.61 14.08
CA LYS A 296 12.62 17.36 14.36
C LYS A 296 12.45 18.86 14.18
N TRP A 297 11.22 19.34 14.42
CA TRP A 297 10.88 20.75 14.28
C TRP A 297 11.62 21.65 15.28
N ASP A 298 12.19 21.07 16.35
CA ASP A 298 13.09 21.72 17.32
C ASP A 298 14.43 22.14 16.72
N LEU A 299 14.89 21.49 15.64
CA LEU A 299 16.18 21.75 14.98
C LEU A 299 16.08 22.78 13.85
N VAL A 300 14.89 23.24 13.49
CA VAL A 300 14.67 24.21 12.39
C VAL A 300 14.76 25.61 12.94
N GLU A 301 15.58 26.46 12.32
CA GLU A 301 15.57 27.90 12.57
C GLU A 301 14.24 28.48 12.08
N LYS A 302 13.55 29.22 12.95
CA LYS A 302 12.15 29.65 12.72
C LYS A 302 12.06 31.15 12.63
N ASP A 303 11.45 31.61 11.57
CA ASP A 303 10.84 32.94 11.49
C ASP A 303 9.31 32.81 11.44
N HIS A 304 8.61 33.95 11.33
CA HIS A 304 7.15 33.99 11.29
C HIS A 304 6.53 33.33 10.04
N LYS A 305 7.34 33.07 8.99
CA LYS A 305 6.89 32.54 7.71
C LYS A 305 7.27 31.08 7.49
N THR A 306 8.28 30.57 8.18
CA THR A 306 8.88 29.24 7.99
C THR A 306 7.83 28.12 7.98
N THR A 307 6.89 28.12 8.93
CA THR A 307 5.85 27.10 9.00
C THR A 307 4.95 27.09 7.75
N ASN A 308 4.52 28.28 7.32
CA ASN A 308 3.64 28.43 6.15
C ASN A 308 4.37 28.08 4.83
N GLU A 309 5.65 28.39 4.73
CA GLU A 309 6.46 28.07 3.55
C GLU A 309 6.69 26.57 3.43
N VAL A 310 7.04 25.89 4.53
CA VAL A 310 7.20 24.43 4.56
C VAL A 310 5.88 23.74 4.28
N GLU A 311 4.78 24.21 4.85
CA GLU A 311 3.46 23.66 4.59
C GLU A 311 3.07 23.82 3.11
N LYS A 312 3.25 24.99 2.53
CA LYS A 312 3.02 25.26 1.10
C LYS A 312 3.84 24.33 0.20
N TYR A 313 5.14 24.18 0.52
CA TYR A 313 6.02 23.28 -0.20
C TYR A 313 5.51 21.82 -0.13
N ILE A 314 5.18 21.30 1.07
CA ILE A 314 4.68 19.94 1.23
C ILE A 314 3.38 19.74 0.44
N ARG A 315 2.44 20.69 0.51
CA ARG A 315 1.17 20.61 -0.25
C ARG A 315 1.40 20.55 -1.76
N SER A 316 2.36 21.34 -2.30
CA SER A 316 2.69 21.29 -3.73
C SER A 316 3.24 19.93 -4.19
N GLN A 317 3.89 19.17 -3.29
CA GLN A 317 4.41 17.83 -3.58
C GLN A 317 3.33 16.73 -3.52
N MET A 318 2.17 17.03 -2.94
CA MET A 318 1.05 16.11 -2.78
C MET A 318 -0.06 16.30 -3.82
N GLU A 319 0.07 17.24 -4.76
CA GLU A 319 -0.94 17.45 -5.80
C GLU A 319 -1.22 16.16 -6.61
N PRO A 320 -2.50 15.81 -6.89
CA PRO A 320 -3.72 16.62 -6.66
C PRO A 320 -4.40 16.42 -5.28
N PHE A 321 -3.88 15.56 -4.38
CA PHE A 321 -4.46 15.31 -3.06
C PHE A 321 -3.77 16.14 -1.99
N THR A 322 -4.12 17.42 -1.91
CA THR A 322 -3.49 18.41 -1.00
C THR A 322 -4.22 18.59 0.34
N ASP A 323 -5.46 18.08 0.45
CA ASP A 323 -6.29 18.21 1.65
C ASP A 323 -5.92 17.15 2.70
N VAL A 324 -4.69 17.27 3.23
CA VAL A 324 -4.09 16.36 4.21
C VAL A 324 -3.60 17.18 5.40
N PRO A 325 -3.91 16.79 6.65
CA PRO A 325 -3.42 17.48 7.84
C PRO A 325 -1.89 17.37 7.95
N ILE A 326 -1.25 18.49 8.25
CA ILE A 326 0.19 18.58 8.51
C ILE A 326 0.40 19.05 9.95
N VAL A 327 1.11 18.26 10.74
CA VAL A 327 1.41 18.57 12.14
C VAL A 327 2.92 18.65 12.33
N PHE A 328 3.39 19.81 12.79
CA PHE A 328 4.81 20.03 13.10
C PHE A 328 5.10 19.57 14.53
N ILE A 329 5.96 18.56 14.67
CA ILE A 329 6.24 17.90 15.94
C ILE A 329 7.73 17.87 16.27
N SER A 330 8.06 17.66 17.54
CA SER A 330 9.37 17.17 17.97
C SER A 330 9.19 15.95 18.85
N ALA A 331 9.60 14.79 18.32
CA ALA A 331 9.58 13.55 19.08
C ALA A 331 10.57 13.57 20.25
N LEU A 332 11.67 14.32 20.15
CA LEU A 332 12.71 14.46 21.18
C LEU A 332 12.18 15.28 22.38
N THR A 333 11.63 16.47 22.12
CA THR A 333 11.10 17.37 23.14
C THR A 333 9.64 17.07 23.52
N LYS A 334 9.03 16.07 22.89
CA LYS A 334 7.60 15.67 23.03
C LYS A 334 6.61 16.76 22.62
N GLN A 335 7.00 17.71 21.80
CA GLN A 335 6.14 18.80 21.35
C GLN A 335 5.09 18.28 20.38
N ARG A 336 3.81 18.57 20.64
CA ARG A 336 2.62 18.27 19.81
C ARG A 336 2.41 16.78 19.49
N ILE A 337 2.96 15.84 20.28
CA ILE A 337 2.77 14.39 20.08
C ILE A 337 1.29 14.01 20.23
N TYR A 338 0.60 14.53 21.25
CA TYR A 338 -0.83 14.27 21.45
C TYR A 338 -1.70 14.91 20.37
N LYS A 339 -1.32 16.09 19.85
CA LYS A 339 -2.01 16.71 18.72
C LYS A 339 -1.94 15.85 17.46
N ALA A 340 -0.80 15.19 17.23
CA ALA A 340 -0.65 14.24 16.13
C ALA A 340 -1.64 13.06 16.24
N ILE A 341 -1.86 12.52 17.45
CA ILE A 341 -2.83 11.44 17.68
C ILE A 341 -4.27 11.93 17.56
N GLU A 342 -4.58 13.10 18.14
CA GLU A 342 -5.90 13.73 18.01
C GLU A 342 -6.27 13.89 16.53
N THR A 343 -5.35 14.43 15.73
CA THR A 343 -5.52 14.58 14.27
C THR A 343 -5.72 13.22 13.58
N ALA A 344 -4.98 12.18 13.99
CA ALA A 344 -5.15 10.84 13.43
C ALA A 344 -6.55 10.27 13.74
N VAL A 345 -7.07 10.50 14.93
CA VAL A 345 -8.44 10.10 15.33
C VAL A 345 -9.49 10.85 14.51
N GLU A 346 -9.29 12.16 14.27
CA GLU A 346 -10.18 12.95 13.39
C GLU A 346 -10.19 12.39 11.97
N VAL A 347 -9.03 12.08 11.40
CA VAL A 347 -8.92 11.47 10.06
C VAL A 347 -9.58 10.09 10.03
N TYR A 348 -9.46 9.28 11.08
CA TYR A 348 -10.17 8.02 11.18
C TYR A 348 -11.70 8.20 11.18
N LYS A 349 -12.21 9.18 11.95
CA LYS A 349 -13.63 9.54 11.96
C LYS A 349 -14.10 9.99 10.58
N ASN A 350 -13.33 10.83 9.89
CA ASN A 350 -13.62 11.25 8.52
C ASN A 350 -13.66 10.05 7.55
N ARG A 351 -12.73 9.09 7.73
CA ARG A 351 -12.68 7.88 6.90
C ARG A 351 -13.91 6.98 7.08
N SER A 352 -14.40 6.85 8.30
CA SER A 352 -15.56 6.00 8.63
C SER A 352 -16.90 6.71 8.49
N LYS A 353 -16.91 7.99 8.14
CA LYS A 353 -18.10 8.84 8.04
C LYS A 353 -19.11 8.30 7.04
N LYS A 354 -20.36 8.17 7.46
CA LYS A 354 -21.49 7.78 6.62
C LYS A 354 -22.42 8.96 6.40
N ILE A 355 -22.74 9.24 5.13
CA ILE A 355 -23.61 10.33 4.73
C ILE A 355 -24.96 9.73 4.31
N LYS A 356 -26.05 10.26 4.83
CA LYS A 356 -27.40 9.84 4.40
C LYS A 356 -27.58 10.15 2.91
N THR A 357 -28.14 9.20 2.18
CA THR A 357 -28.32 9.30 0.72
C THR A 357 -29.17 10.52 0.30
N SER A 358 -30.18 10.90 1.08
CA SER A 358 -30.95 12.12 0.85
C SER A 358 -30.07 13.36 0.90
N VAL A 359 -29.31 13.54 2.01
CA VAL A 359 -28.40 14.68 2.19
C VAL A 359 -27.36 14.74 1.05
N LEU A 360 -26.81 13.60 0.65
CA LEU A 360 -25.83 13.52 -0.44
C LEU A 360 -26.45 13.99 -1.77
N ASN A 361 -27.66 13.55 -2.11
CA ASN A 361 -28.34 13.93 -3.34
C ASN A 361 -28.81 15.40 -3.30
N ASP A 362 -29.43 15.84 -2.20
CA ASP A 362 -29.93 17.22 -2.05
C ASP A 362 -28.78 18.25 -2.16
N THR A 363 -27.55 17.85 -1.76
CA THR A 363 -26.38 18.73 -1.81
C THR A 363 -25.66 18.67 -3.15
N MET A 364 -25.42 17.46 -3.68
CA MET A 364 -24.52 17.29 -4.83
C MET A 364 -25.24 17.42 -6.17
N LEU A 365 -26.53 17.04 -6.30
CA LEU A 365 -27.24 17.13 -7.58
C LEU A 365 -27.37 18.57 -8.08
N PRO A 366 -27.71 19.58 -7.26
CA PRO A 366 -27.73 20.98 -7.72
C PRO A 366 -26.38 21.47 -8.24
N ILE A 367 -25.26 21.04 -7.61
CA ILE A 367 -23.91 21.39 -8.06
C ILE A 367 -23.63 20.76 -9.43
N ILE A 368 -24.04 19.51 -9.63
CA ILE A 368 -23.89 18.79 -10.90
C ILE A 368 -24.77 19.40 -12.00
N GLU A 369 -25.96 19.87 -11.67
CA GLU A 369 -26.85 20.56 -12.61
C GLU A 369 -26.26 21.89 -13.07
N ASN A 370 -25.61 22.64 -12.17
CA ASN A 370 -24.92 23.88 -12.50
C ASN A 370 -23.61 23.66 -13.28
N TYR A 371 -22.92 22.55 -13.03
CA TYR A 371 -21.67 22.16 -13.67
C TYR A 371 -21.74 20.72 -14.19
N PRO A 372 -22.49 20.47 -15.27
CA PRO A 372 -22.70 19.11 -15.79
C PRO A 372 -21.42 18.55 -16.43
N PRO A 373 -21.30 17.21 -16.54
CA PRO A 373 -20.18 16.58 -17.24
C PRO A 373 -20.06 17.14 -18.66
N PRO A 374 -18.86 17.56 -19.09
CA PRO A 374 -18.64 18.04 -20.45
C PRO A 374 -19.06 17.00 -21.49
N ALA A 375 -19.72 17.45 -22.54
CA ALA A 375 -20.09 16.57 -23.66
C ALA A 375 -18.84 15.98 -24.30
N TYR A 376 -18.84 14.69 -24.55
CA TYR A 376 -17.76 13.98 -25.20
C TYR A 376 -18.27 13.21 -26.42
N LYS A 377 -17.67 13.40 -27.58
CA LYS A 377 -18.11 12.82 -28.86
C LYS A 377 -19.62 13.05 -29.12
N GLY A 378 -20.11 14.26 -28.84
CA GLY A 378 -21.53 14.61 -29.00
C GLY A 378 -22.50 13.92 -28.05
N LYS A 379 -22.00 13.21 -27.02
CA LYS A 379 -22.83 12.54 -26.02
C LYS A 379 -22.92 13.38 -24.74
N PHE A 380 -24.13 13.54 -24.22
CA PHE A 380 -24.44 14.24 -22.98
C PHE A 380 -24.68 13.24 -21.86
N VAL A 381 -23.93 13.40 -20.77
CA VAL A 381 -24.10 12.58 -19.58
C VAL A 381 -25.00 13.27 -18.58
N LYS A 382 -26.04 12.56 -18.11
CA LYS A 382 -26.93 13.02 -17.05
C LYS A 382 -26.78 12.12 -15.82
N ILE A 383 -26.28 12.68 -14.73
CA ILE A 383 -26.21 12.03 -13.42
C ILE A 383 -27.57 12.23 -12.74
N LYS A 384 -28.16 11.15 -12.22
CA LYS A 384 -29.52 11.15 -11.67
C LYS A 384 -29.59 10.83 -10.19
N TYR A 385 -28.59 10.14 -9.67
CA TYR A 385 -28.61 9.62 -8.31
C TYR A 385 -27.19 9.34 -7.83
N ILE A 386 -26.98 9.54 -6.54
CA ILE A 386 -25.69 9.34 -5.89
C ILE A 386 -25.92 8.55 -4.60
N MET A 387 -25.06 7.56 -4.33
CA MET A 387 -25.04 6.86 -3.05
C MET A 387 -23.63 6.62 -2.56
N GLN A 388 -23.44 6.59 -1.25
CA GLN A 388 -22.23 6.10 -0.63
C GLN A 388 -22.27 4.57 -0.58
N LEU A 389 -21.18 3.92 -1.00
CA LEU A 389 -21.07 2.47 -0.94
C LEU A 389 -20.83 2.00 0.51
N PRO A 390 -21.28 0.79 0.89
CA PRO A 390 -21.09 0.22 2.23
C PRO A 390 -19.66 -0.30 2.43
N THR A 391 -18.68 0.58 2.28
CA THR A 391 -17.25 0.28 2.43
C THR A 391 -16.68 1.03 3.63
N PRO A 392 -15.59 0.54 4.26
CA PRO A 392 -14.94 1.23 5.39
C PRO A 392 -14.39 2.62 5.03
N GLN A 393 -14.08 2.86 3.76
CA GLN A 393 -13.61 4.14 3.24
C GLN A 393 -14.66 4.86 2.40
N PRO A 394 -14.58 6.20 2.23
CA PRO A 394 -15.54 6.97 1.46
C PRO A 394 -15.48 6.63 -0.04
N GLN A 395 -16.46 5.87 -0.51
CA GLN A 395 -16.64 5.53 -1.91
C GLN A 395 -18.04 5.89 -2.33
N PHE A 396 -18.20 6.55 -3.48
CA PHE A 396 -19.47 7.06 -3.96
C PHE A 396 -19.77 6.56 -5.37
N ALA A 397 -20.98 6.01 -5.56
CA ALA A 397 -21.48 5.60 -6.86
C ALA A 397 -22.41 6.67 -7.41
N PHE A 398 -22.08 7.19 -8.58
CA PHE A 398 -22.85 8.16 -9.34
C PHE A 398 -23.55 7.46 -10.49
N PHE A 399 -24.86 7.36 -10.44
CA PHE A 399 -25.68 6.68 -11.44
C PHE A 399 -26.06 7.62 -12.58
N CYS A 400 -25.63 7.29 -13.78
CA CYS A 400 -25.84 8.09 -14.97
C CYS A 400 -26.23 7.24 -16.20
N ASN A 401 -26.63 7.91 -17.27
CA ASN A 401 -27.02 7.25 -18.52
C ASN A 401 -25.83 6.67 -19.30
N LEU A 402 -24.67 7.34 -19.28
CA LEU A 402 -23.52 7.04 -20.13
C LEU A 402 -22.21 7.12 -19.32
N PRO A 403 -21.94 6.20 -18.37
CA PRO A 403 -20.78 6.26 -17.47
C PRO A 403 -19.44 6.29 -18.19
N GLN A 404 -19.31 5.60 -19.33
CA GLN A 404 -18.06 5.50 -20.10
C GLN A 404 -17.62 6.82 -20.75
N TYR A 405 -18.49 7.85 -20.77
CA TYR A 405 -18.19 9.17 -21.33
C TYR A 405 -17.83 10.21 -20.27
N VAL A 406 -17.85 9.86 -18.97
CA VAL A 406 -17.40 10.73 -17.89
C VAL A 406 -15.88 10.61 -17.76
N ARG A 407 -15.17 11.69 -18.06
CA ARG A 407 -13.71 11.73 -18.01
C ARG A 407 -13.16 11.99 -16.61
N ASP A 408 -11.92 11.62 -16.37
CA ASP A 408 -11.24 11.75 -15.08
C ASP A 408 -11.18 13.18 -14.52
N PRO A 409 -10.98 14.26 -15.32
CA PRO A 409 -11.05 15.60 -14.78
C PRO A 409 -12.38 15.94 -14.10
N TYR A 410 -13.50 15.39 -14.62
CA TYR A 410 -14.80 15.60 -14.01
C TYR A 410 -15.00 14.72 -12.74
N LYS A 411 -14.48 13.50 -12.74
CA LYS A 411 -14.47 12.66 -11.53
C LYS A 411 -13.69 13.37 -10.40
N ARG A 412 -12.51 13.93 -10.70
CA ARG A 412 -11.73 14.73 -9.74
C ARG A 412 -12.45 15.96 -9.23
N PHE A 413 -13.21 16.63 -10.10
CA PHE A 413 -14.09 17.74 -9.67
C PHE A 413 -15.10 17.28 -8.62
N LEU A 414 -15.76 16.14 -8.86
CA LEU A 414 -16.72 15.56 -7.91
C LEU A 414 -16.05 15.14 -6.60
N GLU A 415 -14.88 14.52 -6.66
CA GLU A 415 -14.09 14.15 -5.48
C GLU A 415 -13.73 15.38 -4.63
N ASN A 416 -13.28 16.46 -5.28
CA ASN A 416 -12.94 17.70 -4.60
C ASN A 416 -14.17 18.34 -3.95
N LYS A 417 -15.33 18.34 -4.64
CA LYS A 417 -16.58 18.86 -4.08
C LYS A 417 -17.08 18.03 -2.90
N LEU A 418 -16.96 16.70 -2.95
CA LEU A 418 -17.27 15.84 -1.82
C LEU A 418 -16.39 16.13 -0.61
N ARG A 419 -15.08 16.33 -0.81
CA ARG A 419 -14.15 16.67 0.28
C ARG A 419 -14.46 18.03 0.90
N GLU A 420 -14.70 19.05 0.05
CA GLU A 420 -15.00 20.41 0.50
C GLU A 420 -16.28 20.48 1.35
N ILE A 421 -17.33 19.77 0.92
CA ILE A 421 -18.65 19.90 1.53
C ILE A 421 -18.80 18.99 2.76
N PHE A 422 -18.28 17.78 2.71
CA PHE A 422 -18.50 16.77 3.73
C PHE A 422 -17.30 16.55 4.65
N ASP A 423 -16.26 17.40 4.53
CA ASP A 423 -15.08 17.36 5.40
C ASP A 423 -14.44 15.97 5.46
N PHE A 424 -13.87 15.55 4.32
CA PHE A 424 -13.05 14.34 4.23
C PHE A 424 -11.55 14.66 4.31
N ASN A 425 -11.18 15.63 5.16
CA ASN A 425 -9.78 16.02 5.35
C ASN A 425 -8.92 14.81 5.75
N GLY A 426 -7.80 14.63 5.05
CA GLY A 426 -6.87 13.53 5.25
C GLY A 426 -7.32 12.19 4.67
N VAL A 427 -8.44 12.12 3.95
CA VAL A 427 -9.00 10.84 3.46
C VAL A 427 -9.17 10.85 1.94
N PRO A 428 -8.61 9.87 1.23
CA PRO A 428 -8.89 9.68 -0.19
C PRO A 428 -10.36 9.32 -0.43
N VAL A 429 -11.00 10.05 -1.32
CA VAL A 429 -12.39 9.83 -1.75
C VAL A 429 -12.37 9.20 -3.13
N SER A 430 -13.20 8.19 -3.37
CA SER A 430 -13.30 7.53 -4.68
C SER A 430 -14.69 7.71 -5.28
N VAL A 431 -14.74 8.07 -6.56
CA VAL A 431 -15.97 8.28 -7.33
C VAL A 431 -16.07 7.25 -8.46
N TYR A 432 -17.15 6.49 -8.46
CA TYR A 432 -17.46 5.49 -9.48
C TYR A 432 -18.68 5.89 -10.30
N MET A 433 -18.55 5.82 -11.63
CA MET A 433 -19.69 6.02 -12.53
C MET A 433 -20.37 4.68 -12.79
N ARG A 434 -21.67 4.61 -12.58
CA ARG A 434 -22.49 3.40 -12.79
C ARG A 434 -23.62 3.68 -13.77
N LYS A 435 -23.94 2.68 -14.57
CA LYS A 435 -25.14 2.74 -15.42
C LYS A 435 -26.38 2.55 -14.53
N LYS A 436 -27.39 3.40 -14.75
CA LYS A 436 -28.68 3.24 -14.09
C LYS A 436 -29.47 2.14 -14.78
#